data_ad2d886fc50407cb599655a5e0ec6255
#
_entry.id   ad2d886fc50407cb599655a5e0ec6255
#
_cell.length_a   1.000
_cell.length_b   1.000
_cell.length_c   1.000
_cell.angle_alpha   90.00
_cell.angle_beta   90.00
_cell.angle_gamma   90.00
#
_symmetry.space_group_name_H-M   'P 1'
#
loop_
_entity.id
_entity.type
_entity.pdbx_description
1 polymer ?
#
loop_
_entity_poly.entity_id
_entity_poly.type
_entity_poly.pdbx_seq_one_letter_code
_entity_poly.pdbx_strand_id
1 'polypeptide(L)'
;MAIKLQTVGIIAADMGKTLGFYRTLGLPIPEGLDNEFNVDYETPDGPVMGFLTEAAANQAVPSYTLPDGQSMSLQFRVNSPKEVDDLYTKLIAAGYESYSVPRDAFWGQRFGRVKDPDGRIVNIYAHLTTQN
;
A
#
# COMPACT_ATOMS: atom_id res chain seq x y z
N MET A 1 -20.71 -21.24 10.26
CA MET A 1 -19.32 -20.83 10.45
C MET A 1 -19.13 -19.41 9.94
N ALA A 2 -18.59 -18.54 10.78
CA ALA A 2 -18.26 -17.17 10.37
C ALA A 2 -16.82 -17.15 9.83
N ILE A 3 -16.61 -16.42 8.76
CA ILE A 3 -15.29 -16.28 8.17
C ILE A 3 -15.00 -14.79 7.97
N LYS A 4 -13.76 -14.39 8.23
CA LYS A 4 -13.33 -13.00 8.19
C LYS A 4 -12.01 -12.87 7.50
N LEU A 5 -11.90 -11.89 6.60
CA LEU A 5 -10.59 -11.50 6.07
C LEU A 5 -9.84 -10.73 7.17
N GLN A 6 -8.89 -11.40 7.84
CA GLN A 6 -8.20 -10.84 8.99
C GLN A 6 -6.96 -10.05 8.59
N THR A 7 -6.14 -10.58 7.70
CA THR A 7 -4.84 -10.00 7.38
C THR A 7 -4.56 -10.08 5.89
N VAL A 8 -4.01 -9.01 5.34
CA VAL A 8 -3.42 -9.00 4.02
C VAL A 8 -1.91 -9.00 4.21
N GLY A 9 -1.25 -10.07 3.75
CA GLY A 9 0.20 -10.21 3.88
C GLY A 9 0.93 -9.46 2.77
N ILE A 10 1.96 -8.72 3.16
CA ILE A 10 2.76 -7.90 2.24
C ILE A 10 4.21 -8.28 2.46
N ILE A 11 4.81 -8.91 1.45
CA ILE A 11 6.20 -9.36 1.54
C ILE A 11 7.11 -8.20 1.15
N ALA A 12 8.08 -7.90 2.02
CA ALA A 12 9.01 -6.80 1.83
C ALA A 12 10.43 -7.35 1.66
N ALA A 13 11.12 -6.91 0.61
CA ALA A 13 12.54 -7.19 0.45
C ALA A 13 13.35 -6.45 1.51
N ASP A 14 12.95 -5.24 1.85
CA ASP A 14 13.58 -4.40 2.87
C ASP A 14 12.48 -3.76 3.71
N MET A 15 12.36 -4.18 4.96
CA MET A 15 11.27 -3.72 5.82
C MET A 15 11.28 -2.20 5.99
N GLY A 16 12.45 -1.61 6.22
CA GLY A 16 12.54 -0.16 6.42
C GLY A 16 12.10 0.63 5.21
N LYS A 17 12.48 0.20 4.02
CA LYS A 17 12.08 0.87 2.78
C LYS A 17 10.57 0.76 2.56
N THR A 18 10.03 -0.42 2.77
CA THR A 18 8.60 -0.66 2.58
C THR A 18 7.77 0.14 3.58
N LEU A 19 8.12 0.09 4.87
CA LEU A 19 7.42 0.88 5.88
C LEU A 19 7.56 2.37 5.61
N GLY A 20 8.73 2.82 5.14
CA GLY A 20 8.95 4.21 4.78
C GLY A 20 7.98 4.69 3.70
N PHE A 21 7.73 3.86 2.70
CA PHE A 21 6.74 4.18 1.67
C PHE A 21 5.35 4.35 2.29
N TYR A 22 4.89 3.37 3.08
CA TYR A 22 3.53 3.40 3.62
C TYR A 22 3.35 4.50 4.67
N ARG A 23 4.41 4.86 5.40
CA ARG A 23 4.39 6.05 6.27
C ARG A 23 4.23 7.34 5.45
N THR A 24 4.97 7.45 4.34
CA THR A 24 4.90 8.59 3.44
C THR A 24 3.53 8.69 2.78
N LEU A 25 2.94 7.54 2.46
CA LEU A 25 1.57 7.47 1.94
C LEU A 25 0.57 8.07 2.95
N GLY A 26 0.83 7.94 4.24
CA GLY A 26 -0.01 8.51 5.28
C GLY A 26 -0.47 7.53 6.34
N LEU A 27 0.00 6.28 6.30
CA LEU A 27 -0.35 5.32 7.35
C LEU A 27 0.48 5.61 8.61
N PRO A 28 -0.14 5.74 9.78
CA PRO A 28 0.58 6.05 11.01
C PRO A 28 1.28 4.82 11.60
N ILE A 29 2.20 4.25 10.83
CA ILE A 29 3.00 3.12 11.29
C ILE A 29 4.10 3.65 12.20
N PRO A 30 4.24 3.13 13.42
CA PRO A 30 5.27 3.62 14.35
C PRO A 30 6.69 3.48 13.80
N GLU A 31 7.55 4.41 14.21
CA GLU A 31 8.98 4.33 13.89
C GLU A 31 9.64 3.24 14.75
N GLY A 32 10.85 2.87 14.37
CA GLY A 32 11.64 1.92 15.15
C GLY A 32 11.39 0.47 14.84
N LEU A 33 10.67 0.17 13.74
CA LEU A 33 10.31 -1.20 13.37
C LEU A 33 11.07 -1.74 12.16
N ASP A 34 12.04 -0.97 11.66
CA ASP A 34 12.69 -1.29 10.39
C ASP A 34 13.51 -2.58 10.41
N ASN A 35 13.92 -3.05 11.60
CA ASN A 35 14.67 -4.29 11.74
C ASN A 35 13.81 -5.48 12.15
N GLU A 36 12.50 -5.30 12.20
CA GLU A 36 11.60 -6.40 12.56
C GLU A 36 11.36 -7.30 11.36
N PHE A 37 11.14 -8.60 11.63
CA PHE A 37 10.79 -9.57 10.59
C PHE A 37 9.32 -9.51 10.21
N ASN A 38 8.46 -9.05 11.11
CA ASN A 38 7.03 -8.95 10.92
C ASN A 38 6.52 -7.68 11.61
N VAL A 39 5.74 -6.90 10.87
CA VAL A 39 5.09 -5.70 11.40
C VAL A 39 3.62 -5.74 10.99
N ASP A 40 2.74 -5.77 11.98
CA ASP A 40 1.30 -5.74 11.73
C ASP A 40 0.77 -4.33 11.97
N TYR A 41 0.17 -3.75 10.94
CA TYR A 41 -0.52 -2.48 11.06
C TYR A 41 -2.03 -2.74 11.02
N GLU A 42 -2.72 -2.41 12.11
CA GLU A 42 -4.16 -2.58 12.20
C GLU A 42 -4.85 -1.40 11.54
N THR A 43 -5.50 -1.64 10.38
CA THR A 43 -6.24 -0.58 9.72
C THR A 43 -7.55 -0.33 10.46
N PRO A 44 -8.02 0.94 10.54
CA PRO A 44 -9.34 1.21 11.09
C PRO A 44 -10.43 0.53 10.24
N ASP A 45 -11.29 -0.24 10.88
CA ASP A 45 -12.44 -0.88 10.25
C ASP A 45 -12.11 -1.80 9.07
N GLY A 46 -10.88 -2.31 9.02
CA GLY A 46 -10.46 -3.18 7.92
C GLY A 46 -9.51 -4.27 8.38
N PRO A 47 -8.95 -5.01 7.43
CA PRO A 47 -8.00 -6.07 7.78
C PRO A 47 -6.67 -5.48 8.24
N VAL A 48 -5.90 -6.32 8.93
CA VAL A 48 -4.51 -5.99 9.30
C VAL A 48 -3.64 -6.05 8.05
N MET A 49 -2.75 -5.07 7.89
CA MET A 49 -1.68 -5.14 6.89
C MET A 49 -0.48 -5.79 7.57
N GLY A 50 -0.18 -7.01 7.21
CA GLY A 50 0.92 -7.77 7.81
C GLY A 50 2.15 -7.72 6.93
N PHE A 51 3.11 -6.87 7.28
CA PHE A 51 4.38 -6.77 6.56
C PHE A 51 5.32 -7.85 7.04
N LEU A 52 5.92 -8.59 6.12
CA LEU A 52 6.79 -9.72 6.41
C LEU A 52 8.00 -9.66 5.51
N THR A 53 9.20 -9.87 6.05
CA THR A 53 10.41 -9.93 5.22
C THR A 53 10.43 -11.22 4.41
N GLU A 54 11.17 -11.20 3.29
CA GLU A 54 11.37 -12.42 2.50
C GLU A 54 12.04 -13.52 3.33
N ALA A 55 12.99 -13.15 4.19
CA ALA A 55 13.66 -14.11 5.07
C ALA A 55 12.67 -14.78 5.99
N ALA A 56 11.76 -14.03 6.60
CA ALA A 56 10.74 -14.60 7.48
C ALA A 56 9.74 -15.47 6.70
N ALA A 57 9.38 -15.06 5.49
CA ALA A 57 8.50 -15.86 4.63
C ALA A 57 9.17 -17.20 4.29
N ASN A 58 10.46 -17.21 3.99
CA ASN A 58 11.21 -18.44 3.71
C ASN A 58 11.34 -19.34 4.91
N GLN A 59 11.41 -18.77 6.13
CA GLN A 59 11.41 -19.57 7.35
C GLN A 59 10.08 -20.28 7.56
N ALA A 60 8.97 -19.57 7.30
CA ALA A 60 7.64 -20.13 7.47
C ALA A 60 7.33 -21.17 6.40
N VAL A 61 7.71 -20.90 5.16
CA VAL A 61 7.48 -21.81 4.04
C VAL A 61 8.81 -21.94 3.27
N PRO A 62 9.59 -23.00 3.53
CA PRO A 62 10.86 -23.18 2.84
C PRO A 62 10.68 -23.17 1.32
N SER A 63 11.58 -22.50 0.63
CA SER A 63 11.52 -22.32 -0.83
C SER A 63 10.36 -21.44 -1.29
N TYR A 64 9.90 -20.53 -0.44
CA TYR A 64 8.87 -19.57 -0.81
C TYR A 64 9.35 -18.72 -1.98
N THR A 65 8.49 -18.58 -2.99
CA THR A 65 8.73 -17.69 -4.14
C THR A 65 7.50 -16.85 -4.39
N LEU A 66 7.74 -15.57 -4.77
CA LEU A 66 6.64 -14.68 -5.14
C LEU A 66 6.13 -15.04 -6.55
N PRO A 67 4.81 -15.05 -6.77
CA PRO A 67 4.27 -15.21 -8.12
C PRO A 67 4.71 -14.05 -9.01
N ASP A 68 4.84 -14.30 -10.30
CA ASP A 68 5.11 -13.25 -11.27
C ASP A 68 3.86 -12.39 -11.46
N GLY A 69 4.08 -11.10 -11.63
CA GLY A 69 3.00 -10.15 -11.87
C GLY A 69 2.23 -9.79 -10.62
N GLN A 70 1.21 -8.96 -10.80
CA GLN A 70 0.38 -8.48 -9.70
C GLN A 70 -1.09 -8.73 -10.04
N SER A 71 -1.74 -9.63 -9.29
CA SER A 71 -3.15 -9.95 -9.45
C SER A 71 -4.04 -9.22 -8.43
N MET A 72 -3.46 -8.58 -7.44
CA MET A 72 -4.17 -7.81 -6.42
C MET A 72 -3.54 -6.43 -6.32
N SER A 73 -4.33 -5.43 -5.96
CA SER A 73 -3.81 -4.09 -5.75
C SER A 73 -4.32 -3.54 -4.42
N LEU A 74 -3.50 -2.70 -3.79
CA LEU A 74 -3.90 -1.95 -2.61
C LEU A 74 -4.45 -0.61 -3.09
N GLN A 75 -5.64 -0.26 -2.62
CA GLN A 75 -6.30 0.96 -3.01
C GLN A 75 -6.63 1.77 -1.77
N PHE A 76 -6.14 3.01 -1.74
CA PHE A 76 -6.32 3.90 -0.60
C PHE A 76 -7.18 5.08 -1.03
N ARG A 77 -8.29 5.27 -0.33
CA ARG A 77 -9.20 6.37 -0.60
C ARG A 77 -8.83 7.60 0.23
N VAL A 78 -8.81 8.75 -0.44
CA VAL A 78 -8.73 10.06 0.22
C VAL A 78 -10.05 10.79 0.02
N ASN A 79 -10.20 11.96 0.67
CA ASN A 79 -11.51 12.62 0.77
C ASN A 79 -11.89 13.45 -0.44
N SER A 80 -10.91 13.88 -1.24
CA SER A 80 -11.20 14.77 -2.37
C SER A 80 -10.23 14.53 -3.53
N PRO A 81 -10.63 14.91 -4.76
CA PRO A 81 -9.72 14.85 -5.91
C PRO A 81 -8.43 15.63 -5.71
N LYS A 82 -8.49 16.77 -5.02
CA LYS A 82 -7.28 17.55 -4.73
C LYS A 82 -6.32 16.77 -3.86
N GLU A 83 -6.82 16.01 -2.90
CA GLU A 83 -5.98 15.19 -2.05
C GLU A 83 -5.29 14.06 -2.80
N VAL A 84 -5.91 13.55 -3.88
CA VAL A 84 -5.23 12.59 -4.77
C VAL A 84 -3.98 13.24 -5.38
N ASP A 85 -4.14 14.44 -5.92
CA ASP A 85 -3.03 15.16 -6.55
C ASP A 85 -1.93 15.48 -5.53
N ASP A 86 -2.32 15.97 -4.34
CA ASP A 86 -1.38 16.35 -3.30
C ASP A 86 -0.58 15.14 -2.81
N LEU A 87 -1.25 14.02 -2.57
CA LEU A 87 -0.58 12.81 -2.10
C LEU A 87 0.32 12.21 -3.18
N TYR A 88 -0.15 12.19 -4.42
CA TYR A 88 0.67 11.74 -5.54
C TYR A 88 1.94 12.59 -5.64
N THR A 89 1.82 13.91 -5.62
CA THR A 89 2.96 14.82 -5.69
C THR A 89 3.94 14.58 -4.54
N LYS A 90 3.42 14.38 -3.33
CA LYS A 90 4.23 14.09 -2.16
C LYS A 90 5.06 12.81 -2.35
N LEU A 91 4.44 11.77 -2.87
CA LEU A 91 5.11 10.48 -3.09
C LEU A 91 6.18 10.60 -4.16
N ILE A 92 5.90 11.27 -5.26
CA ILE A 92 6.90 11.48 -6.33
C ILE A 92 8.06 12.33 -5.82
N ALA A 93 7.78 13.39 -5.04
CA ALA A 93 8.83 14.22 -4.46
C ALA A 93 9.71 13.44 -3.47
N ALA A 94 9.15 12.42 -2.82
CA ALA A 94 9.90 11.54 -1.92
C ALA A 94 10.74 10.49 -2.66
N GLY A 95 10.66 10.44 -4.00
CA GLY A 95 11.48 9.56 -4.82
C GLY A 95 10.82 8.26 -5.26
N TYR A 96 9.53 8.09 -5.00
CA TYR A 96 8.83 6.88 -5.42
C TYR A 96 8.43 6.97 -6.89
N GLU A 97 8.31 5.83 -7.53
CA GLU A 97 8.07 5.75 -8.97
C GLU A 97 6.59 5.91 -9.30
N SER A 98 6.29 6.73 -10.30
CA SER A 98 4.95 6.86 -10.83
C SER A 98 4.60 5.66 -11.70
N TYR A 99 3.37 5.17 -11.58
CA TYR A 99 2.82 4.22 -12.53
C TYR A 99 1.78 4.89 -13.44
N SER A 100 0.96 5.77 -12.87
CA SER A 100 -0.06 6.48 -13.63
C SER A 100 -0.31 7.85 -12.97
N VAL A 101 -0.14 8.93 -13.75
CA VAL A 101 -0.42 10.27 -13.21
C VAL A 101 -1.91 10.41 -12.88
N PRO A 102 -2.26 11.28 -11.92
CA PRO A 102 -3.67 11.46 -11.56
C PRO A 102 -4.52 11.89 -12.76
N ARG A 103 -5.68 11.26 -12.87
CA ARG A 103 -6.65 11.60 -13.92
C ARG A 103 -8.06 11.24 -13.46
N ASP A 104 -9.03 11.86 -14.12
CA ASP A 104 -10.42 11.55 -13.89
C ASP A 104 -10.85 10.37 -14.74
N ALA A 105 -11.50 9.38 -14.10
CA ALA A 105 -11.98 8.20 -14.78
C ALA A 105 -13.48 8.34 -15.09
N PHE A 106 -13.92 7.65 -16.14
CA PHE A 106 -15.33 7.72 -16.56
C PHE A 106 -16.30 7.18 -15.49
N TRP A 107 -15.79 6.34 -14.57
CA TRP A 107 -16.65 5.78 -13.52
C TRP A 107 -16.80 6.69 -12.28
N GLY A 108 -16.37 7.95 -12.38
CA GLY A 108 -16.64 8.95 -11.34
C GLY A 108 -15.60 9.06 -10.26
N GLN A 109 -14.36 8.68 -10.54
CA GLN A 109 -13.25 8.79 -9.60
C GLN A 109 -12.06 9.50 -10.23
N ARG A 110 -11.32 10.24 -9.41
CA ARG A 110 -9.98 10.66 -9.76
C ARG A 110 -9.01 9.72 -9.08
N PHE A 111 -8.02 9.23 -9.83
CA PHE A 111 -7.07 8.28 -9.28
C PHE A 111 -5.67 8.52 -9.84
N GLY A 112 -4.67 8.16 -9.04
CA GLY A 112 -3.28 8.08 -9.47
C GLY A 112 -2.68 6.80 -8.92
N ARG A 113 -1.62 6.32 -9.54
CA ARG A 113 -0.96 5.07 -9.13
C ARG A 113 0.53 5.29 -9.01
N VAL A 114 1.10 4.73 -7.96
CA VAL A 114 2.55 4.75 -7.71
C VAL A 114 3.00 3.33 -7.41
N LYS A 115 4.31 3.11 -7.48
CA LYS A 115 4.89 1.82 -7.08
C LYS A 115 5.47 1.92 -5.69
N ASP A 116 5.23 0.91 -4.87
CA ASP A 116 5.93 0.81 -3.60
C ASP A 116 7.36 0.29 -3.85
N PRO A 117 8.23 0.24 -2.82
CA PRO A 117 9.63 -0.18 -3.03
C PRO A 117 9.81 -1.59 -3.58
N ASP A 118 8.81 -2.44 -3.45
CA ASP A 118 8.85 -3.81 -3.96
C ASP A 118 8.20 -3.95 -5.33
N GLY A 119 7.81 -2.81 -5.95
CA GLY A 119 7.21 -2.80 -7.27
C GLY A 119 5.72 -2.99 -7.30
N ARG A 120 5.05 -3.06 -6.14
CA ARG A 120 3.59 -3.18 -6.11
C ARG A 120 2.94 -1.89 -6.52
N ILE A 121 1.91 -1.99 -7.35
CA ILE A 121 1.13 -0.85 -7.78
C ILE A 121 0.12 -0.52 -6.70
N VAL A 122 0.20 0.72 -6.20
CA VAL A 122 -0.69 1.25 -5.15
C VAL A 122 -1.55 2.33 -5.77
N ASN A 123 -2.86 2.21 -5.63
CA ASN A 123 -3.83 3.14 -6.18
C ASN A 123 -4.29 4.12 -5.10
N ILE A 124 -4.32 5.40 -5.45
CA ILE A 124 -4.84 6.47 -4.59
C ILE A 124 -6.04 7.07 -5.32
N TYR A 125 -7.19 7.14 -4.68
CA TYR A 125 -8.38 7.60 -5.37
C TYR A 125 -9.32 8.40 -4.48
N ALA A 126 -10.20 9.17 -5.11
CA ALA A 126 -11.30 9.88 -4.47
C ALA A 126 -12.47 9.95 -5.44
N HIS A 127 -13.66 10.10 -4.90
CA HIS A 127 -14.82 10.33 -5.74
C HIS A 127 -14.78 11.76 -6.31
N LEU A 128 -15.19 11.92 -7.57
CA LEU A 128 -15.22 13.23 -8.23
C LEU A 128 -16.30 14.13 -7.68
N THR A 129 -17.41 13.54 -7.24
CA THR A 129 -18.51 14.29 -6.63
C THR A 129 -18.69 13.87 -5.19
N THR A 130 -19.13 14.82 -4.35
CA THR A 130 -19.44 14.51 -2.97
C THR A 130 -20.62 13.55 -2.93
N GLN A 131 -20.44 12.46 -2.19
CA GLN A 131 -21.51 11.48 -1.96
C GLN A 131 -22.20 11.83 -0.66
N ASN A 132 -23.47 12.04 -0.74
CA ASN A 132 -24.31 12.35 0.43
C ASN A 132 -25.04 11.11 0.91
#